data_67025f77be04abf5a19c52a67021088c
#
_entry.id   67025f77be04abf5a19c52a67021088c
#
_cell.length_a   1.000
_cell.length_b   1.000
_cell.length_c   1.000
_cell.angle_alpha   90.00
_cell.angle_beta   90.00
_cell.angle_gamma   90.00
#
_symmetry.space_group_name_H-M   'P 1'
#
loop_
_entity.id
_entity.type
_entity.pdbx_description
1 polymer ?
#
loop_
_entity_poly.entity_id
_entity_poly.type
_entity_poly.pdbx_seq_one_letter_code
_entity_poly.pdbx_strand_id
1 'polypeptide(L)'
;MSGYETDMLCVVDTHVLIWYFIGSKRLHKKLKEKIDAILNRGGRLLVPTIVLAEALDISEKKRVEFDFAEMYRLIKEEAGFEIVGSGSEIFDGTLHLKGVKEIHDRIIVATANFYQVGILTKDKIINDSGEVEIV
;
A
#
# COMPACT_ATOMS: atom_id res chain seq x y z
N MET A 1 -13.33 9.60 17.83
CA MET A 1 -13.29 8.61 16.75
C MET A 1 -12.80 7.28 17.27
N SER A 2 -13.48 6.22 16.95
CA SER A 2 -13.08 4.90 17.39
C SER A 2 -11.98 4.34 16.49
N GLY A 3 -11.18 3.38 16.98
CA GLY A 3 -10.22 2.65 16.17
C GLY A 3 -10.82 1.91 14.98
N TYR A 4 -12.14 1.77 14.99
CA TYR A 4 -12.92 1.18 13.93
C TYR A 4 -12.72 1.88 12.58
N GLU A 5 -12.72 3.21 12.55
CA GLU A 5 -12.52 3.97 11.32
C GLU A 5 -11.09 3.83 10.79
N THR A 6 -10.11 3.74 11.69
CA THR A 6 -8.71 3.54 11.33
C THR A 6 -8.53 2.18 10.62
N ASP A 7 -9.25 1.15 11.06
CA ASP A 7 -9.18 -0.19 10.47
C ASP A 7 -9.85 -0.28 9.09
N MET A 8 -10.67 0.72 8.72
CA MET A 8 -11.38 0.76 7.44
C MET A 8 -10.60 1.46 6.34
N LEU A 9 -9.41 1.98 6.66
CA LEU A 9 -8.59 2.75 5.73
C LEU A 9 -7.13 2.43 6.00
N CYS A 10 -6.40 2.00 4.98
CA CYS A 10 -4.98 1.72 5.11
C CYS A 10 -4.28 1.89 3.76
N VAL A 11 -2.97 2.12 3.83
CA VAL A 11 -2.13 2.18 2.63
C VAL A 11 -1.64 0.77 2.30
N VAL A 12 -1.58 0.44 1.02
CA VAL A 12 -1.08 -0.85 0.55
C VAL A 12 0.29 -0.66 -0.10
N ASP A 13 1.23 -1.55 0.24
CA ASP A 13 2.55 -1.60 -0.38
C ASP A 13 2.49 -2.34 -1.72
N THR A 14 3.51 -2.13 -2.54
CA THR A 14 3.52 -2.56 -3.95
C THR A 14 3.32 -4.07 -4.13
N HIS A 15 4.12 -4.89 -3.45
CA HIS A 15 4.01 -6.34 -3.63
C HIS A 15 2.71 -6.90 -3.07
N VAL A 16 2.23 -6.35 -1.96
CA VAL A 16 0.95 -6.75 -1.39
C VAL A 16 -0.18 -6.49 -2.39
N LEU A 17 -0.17 -5.32 -3.04
CA LEU A 17 -1.17 -4.97 -4.06
C LEU A 17 -1.13 -5.94 -5.24
N ILE A 18 0.07 -6.16 -5.80
CA ILE A 18 0.23 -7.05 -6.96
C ILE A 18 -0.22 -8.46 -6.60
N TRP A 19 0.27 -8.99 -5.49
CA TRP A 19 -0.06 -10.35 -5.07
C TRP A 19 -1.55 -10.52 -4.78
N TYR A 20 -2.18 -9.50 -4.21
CA TYR A 20 -3.61 -9.54 -3.98
C TYR A 20 -4.37 -9.60 -5.32
N PHE A 21 -3.99 -8.76 -6.27
CA PHE A 21 -4.62 -8.71 -7.59
C PHE A 21 -4.52 -10.04 -8.33
N ILE A 22 -3.35 -10.69 -8.33
CA ILE A 22 -3.13 -11.94 -9.07
C ILE A 22 -3.49 -13.20 -8.28
N GLY A 23 -3.93 -13.05 -7.03
CA GLY A 23 -4.24 -14.19 -6.19
C GLY A 23 -3.03 -15.04 -5.83
N SER A 24 -1.86 -14.41 -5.68
CA SER A 24 -0.61 -15.11 -5.41
C SER A 24 -0.58 -15.74 -4.02
N LYS A 25 -0.06 -16.96 -3.92
CA LYS A 25 0.18 -17.62 -2.65
C LYS A 25 1.30 -16.97 -1.84
N ARG A 26 2.07 -16.09 -2.45
CA ARG A 26 3.10 -15.31 -1.72
C ARG A 26 2.48 -14.31 -0.76
N LEU A 27 1.23 -13.90 -1.00
CA LEU A 27 0.53 -13.04 -0.07
C LEU A 27 0.13 -13.86 1.15
N HIS A 28 0.60 -13.43 2.32
CA HIS A 28 0.29 -14.13 3.56
C HIS A 28 -1.23 -14.15 3.78
N LYS A 29 -1.75 -15.30 4.21
CA LYS A 29 -3.19 -15.51 4.39
C LYS A 29 -3.83 -14.43 5.27
N LYS A 30 -3.17 -14.03 6.35
CA LYS A 30 -3.70 -13.00 7.25
C LYS A 30 -3.82 -11.64 6.57
N LEU A 31 -2.87 -11.28 5.69
CA LEU A 31 -2.95 -10.04 4.94
C LEU A 31 -4.11 -10.07 3.95
N LYS A 32 -4.26 -11.19 3.26
CA LYS A 32 -5.39 -11.37 2.34
C LYS A 32 -6.73 -11.23 3.06
N GLU A 33 -6.85 -11.87 4.22
CA GLU A 33 -8.07 -11.78 5.03
C GLU A 33 -8.36 -10.36 5.49
N LYS A 34 -7.33 -9.59 5.86
CA LYS A 34 -7.48 -8.19 6.25
C LYS A 34 -7.98 -7.34 5.08
N ILE A 35 -7.39 -7.53 3.90
CA ILE A 35 -7.81 -6.80 2.70
C ILE A 35 -9.26 -7.12 2.37
N ASP A 36 -9.61 -8.40 2.33
CA ASP A 36 -10.97 -8.84 2.05
C ASP A 36 -11.95 -8.23 3.06
N ALA A 37 -11.59 -8.20 4.34
CA ALA A 37 -12.45 -7.63 5.37
C ALA A 37 -12.65 -6.13 5.18
N ILE A 38 -11.60 -5.39 4.86
CA ILE A 38 -11.68 -3.95 4.60
C ILE A 38 -12.62 -3.68 3.43
N LEU A 39 -12.41 -4.37 2.31
CA LEU A 39 -13.21 -4.17 1.10
C LEU A 39 -14.66 -4.58 1.31
N ASN A 40 -14.90 -5.69 2.00
CA ASN A 40 -16.27 -6.18 2.25
C ASN A 40 -17.06 -5.29 3.20
N ARG A 41 -16.39 -4.51 4.03
CA ARG A 41 -17.03 -3.61 4.99
C ARG A 41 -17.20 -2.19 4.47
N GLY A 42 -16.90 -1.95 3.19
CA GLY A 42 -16.97 -0.62 2.60
C GLY A 42 -15.79 0.28 2.94
N GLY A 43 -14.69 -0.30 3.43
CA GLY A 43 -13.45 0.44 3.64
C GLY A 43 -12.67 0.66 2.35
N ARG A 44 -11.51 1.27 2.46
CA ARG A 44 -10.68 1.59 1.30
C ARG A 44 -9.22 1.28 1.51
N LEU A 45 -8.59 0.89 0.41
CA LEU A 45 -7.15 0.77 0.30
C LEU A 45 -6.63 2.00 -0.42
N LEU A 46 -5.77 2.75 0.25
CA LEU A 46 -5.09 3.88 -0.38
C LEU A 46 -3.91 3.36 -1.19
N VAL A 47 -3.89 3.69 -2.46
CA VAL A 47 -2.85 3.26 -3.40
C VAL A 47 -2.02 4.49 -3.79
N PRO A 48 -0.84 4.68 -3.18
CA PRO A 48 0.02 5.80 -3.56
C PRO A 48 0.47 5.69 -5.01
N THR A 49 0.59 6.82 -5.69
CA THR A 49 1.07 6.81 -7.08
C THR A 49 2.45 6.19 -7.21
N ILE A 50 3.29 6.30 -6.18
CA ILE A 50 4.60 5.64 -6.18
C ILE A 50 4.48 4.12 -6.23
N VAL A 51 3.45 3.56 -5.60
CA VAL A 51 3.16 2.12 -5.66
C VAL A 51 2.78 1.73 -7.09
N LEU A 52 1.98 2.54 -7.76
CA LEU A 52 1.62 2.29 -9.17
C LEU A 52 2.86 2.36 -10.07
N ALA A 53 3.73 3.33 -9.83
CA ALA A 53 4.98 3.46 -10.61
C ALA A 53 5.87 2.22 -10.42
N GLU A 54 6.02 1.75 -9.19
CA GLU A 54 6.80 0.54 -8.93
C GLU A 54 6.17 -0.70 -9.55
N ALA A 55 4.85 -0.82 -9.46
CA ALA A 55 4.13 -1.95 -10.04
C ALA A 55 4.28 -1.98 -11.57
N LEU A 56 4.22 -0.81 -12.21
CA LEU A 56 4.46 -0.69 -13.65
C LEU A 56 5.87 -1.16 -14.00
N ASP A 57 6.87 -0.71 -13.26
CA ASP A 57 8.26 -1.09 -13.46
C ASP A 57 8.45 -2.61 -13.30
N ILE A 58 7.86 -3.19 -12.27
CA ILE A 58 7.90 -4.64 -12.02
C ILE A 58 7.29 -5.40 -13.21
N SER A 59 6.16 -4.92 -13.72
CA SER A 59 5.47 -5.53 -14.86
C SER A 59 6.32 -5.45 -16.13
N GLU A 60 6.87 -4.27 -16.43
CA GLU A 60 7.67 -4.05 -17.64
C GLU A 60 8.97 -4.85 -17.62
N LYS A 61 9.59 -5.01 -16.47
CA LYS A 61 10.81 -5.82 -16.29
C LYS A 61 10.51 -7.30 -16.08
N LYS A 62 9.25 -7.68 -16.11
CA LYS A 62 8.78 -9.06 -15.96
C LYS A 62 9.29 -9.76 -14.68
N ARG A 63 9.50 -8.98 -13.63
CA ARG A 63 9.88 -9.54 -12.33
C ARG A 63 8.73 -10.33 -11.70
N VAL A 64 7.51 -9.88 -11.97
CA VAL A 64 6.27 -10.62 -11.69
C VAL A 64 5.43 -10.50 -12.94
N GLU A 65 4.91 -11.63 -13.43
CA GLU A 65 4.02 -11.58 -14.60
C GLU A 65 2.60 -11.26 -14.16
N PHE A 66 2.09 -10.13 -14.65
CA PHE A 66 0.71 -9.74 -14.46
C PHE A 66 0.35 -8.64 -15.45
N ASP A 67 -0.95 -8.45 -15.66
CA ASP A 67 -1.46 -7.41 -16.55
C ASP A 67 -1.63 -6.11 -15.77
N PHE A 68 -0.64 -5.24 -15.86
CA PHE A 68 -0.69 -3.94 -15.16
C PHE A 68 -1.89 -3.10 -15.60
N ALA A 69 -2.18 -3.06 -16.90
CA ALA A 69 -3.29 -2.24 -17.42
C ALA A 69 -4.62 -2.69 -16.83
N GLU A 70 -4.84 -4.00 -16.71
CA GLU A 70 -6.05 -4.54 -16.10
C GLU A 70 -6.13 -4.22 -14.61
N MET A 71 -5.02 -4.39 -13.88
CA MET A 71 -4.98 -4.03 -12.47
C MET A 71 -5.29 -2.54 -12.27
N TYR A 72 -4.69 -1.68 -13.07
CA TYR A 72 -4.90 -0.24 -12.97
C TYR A 72 -6.34 0.15 -13.28
N ARG A 73 -6.93 -0.50 -14.30
CA ARG A 73 -8.34 -0.30 -14.64
C ARG A 73 -9.25 -0.63 -13.45
N LEU A 74 -9.02 -1.78 -12.82
CA LEU A 74 -9.79 -2.22 -11.66
C LEU A 74 -9.63 -1.25 -10.48
N ILE A 75 -8.42 -0.79 -10.21
CA ILE A 75 -8.16 0.16 -9.13
C ILE A 75 -8.94 1.46 -9.35
N LYS A 76 -9.02 1.93 -10.58
CA LYS A 76 -9.77 3.16 -10.89
C LYS A 76 -11.28 2.98 -10.81
N GLU A 77 -11.78 1.80 -11.12
CA GLU A 77 -13.22 1.54 -11.22
C GLU A 77 -13.84 1.05 -9.92
N GLU A 78 -13.08 0.32 -9.10
CA GLU A 78 -13.61 -0.29 -7.88
C GLU A 78 -13.65 0.71 -6.73
N ALA A 79 -14.77 0.77 -6.03
CA ALA A 79 -14.96 1.73 -4.92
C ALA A 79 -14.02 1.50 -3.72
N GLY A 80 -13.48 0.30 -3.60
CA GLY A 80 -12.59 -0.06 -2.49
C GLY A 80 -11.16 0.44 -2.62
N PHE A 81 -10.79 1.07 -3.73
CA PHE A 81 -9.44 1.58 -3.95
C PHE A 81 -9.48 3.09 -4.17
N GLU A 82 -8.52 3.78 -3.58
CA GLU A 82 -8.37 5.21 -3.78
C GLU A 82 -6.92 5.53 -4.10
N ILE A 83 -6.68 6.11 -5.28
CA ILE A 83 -5.33 6.52 -5.68
C ILE A 83 -5.01 7.85 -5.00
N VAL A 84 -3.86 7.92 -4.34
CA VAL A 84 -3.41 9.13 -3.66
C VAL A 84 -2.04 9.55 -4.17
N GLY A 85 -1.88 10.84 -4.45
CA GLY A 85 -0.61 11.40 -4.88
C GLY A 85 0.29 11.70 -3.69
N SER A 86 1.55 12.05 -3.96
CA SER A 86 2.47 12.51 -2.94
C SER A 86 2.89 13.95 -3.25
N GLY A 87 2.36 14.87 -2.46
CA GLY A 87 2.75 16.27 -2.52
C GLY A 87 3.94 16.56 -1.62
N SER A 88 4.32 17.84 -1.54
CA SER A 88 5.47 18.26 -0.73
C SER A 88 5.31 17.93 0.75
N GLU A 89 4.10 17.96 1.28
CA GLU A 89 3.87 17.62 2.69
C GLU A 89 4.22 16.17 2.99
N ILE A 90 3.88 15.26 2.09
CA ILE A 90 4.25 13.85 2.24
C ILE A 90 5.75 13.69 2.08
N PHE A 91 6.35 14.38 1.10
CA PHE A 91 7.79 14.33 0.91
C PHE A 91 8.53 14.81 2.16
N ASP A 92 8.08 15.91 2.77
CA ASP A 92 8.69 16.40 4.02
C ASP A 92 8.69 15.34 5.11
N GLY A 93 7.65 14.53 5.17
CA GLY A 93 7.56 13.42 6.12
C GLY A 93 8.64 12.36 5.93
N THR A 94 9.24 12.24 4.74
CA THR A 94 10.30 11.26 4.50
C THR A 94 11.62 11.62 5.19
N LEU A 95 11.82 12.90 5.49
CA LEU A 95 13.10 13.39 6.01
C LEU A 95 13.41 12.85 7.41
N HIS A 96 12.41 12.43 8.13
CA HIS A 96 12.54 11.93 9.50
C HIS A 96 12.49 10.40 9.60
N LEU A 97 12.34 9.70 8.49
CA LEU A 97 12.16 8.24 8.47
C LEU A 97 13.49 7.52 8.29
N LYS A 98 14.41 7.70 9.25
CA LYS A 98 15.76 7.16 9.15
C LYS A 98 15.86 5.64 9.27
N GLY A 99 14.86 5.01 9.87
CA GLY A 99 14.79 3.55 9.99
C GLY A 99 14.40 2.85 8.70
N VAL A 100 13.91 3.60 7.70
CA VAL A 100 13.57 3.10 6.37
C VAL A 100 14.49 3.79 5.39
N LYS A 101 15.40 3.05 4.75
CA LYS A 101 16.47 3.65 3.94
C LYS A 101 16.14 3.85 2.48
N GLU A 102 15.35 2.95 1.89
CA GLU A 102 14.99 3.02 0.48
C GLU A 102 13.94 4.11 0.28
N ILE A 103 14.18 5.01 -0.69
CA ILE A 103 13.35 6.21 -0.85
C ILE A 103 11.90 5.91 -1.19
N HIS A 104 11.65 4.91 -2.03
CA HIS A 104 10.26 4.56 -2.38
C HIS A 104 9.50 4.08 -1.15
N ASP A 105 10.14 3.27 -0.30
CA ASP A 105 9.55 2.80 0.95
C ASP A 105 9.28 3.95 1.91
N ARG A 106 10.20 4.94 1.97
CA ARG A 106 9.96 6.15 2.78
C ARG A 106 8.74 6.91 2.34
N ILE A 107 8.53 7.03 1.03
CA ILE A 107 7.37 7.75 0.49
C ILE A 107 6.08 7.00 0.84
N ILE A 108 6.09 5.68 0.76
CA ILE A 108 4.92 4.87 1.13
C ILE A 108 4.60 5.03 2.62
N VAL A 109 5.63 4.94 3.47
CA VAL A 109 5.48 5.11 4.93
C VAL A 109 5.00 6.53 5.26
N ALA A 110 5.60 7.55 4.63
CA ALA A 110 5.20 8.93 4.84
C ALA A 110 3.75 9.17 4.42
N THR A 111 3.30 8.49 3.36
CA THR A 111 1.91 8.56 2.92
C THR A 111 0.97 8.03 4.00
N ALA A 112 1.28 6.87 4.57
CA ALA A 112 0.47 6.30 5.65
C ALA A 112 0.44 7.22 6.86
N ASN A 113 1.57 7.79 7.23
CA ASN A 113 1.66 8.72 8.36
C ASN A 113 0.88 10.01 8.09
N PHE A 114 0.93 10.52 6.86
CA PHE A 114 0.18 11.73 6.49
C PHE A 114 -1.33 11.53 6.67
N TYR A 115 -1.85 10.40 6.24
CA TYR A 115 -3.26 10.08 6.38
C TYR A 115 -3.61 9.50 7.76
N GLN A 116 -2.61 9.30 8.62
CA GLN A 116 -2.78 8.73 9.96
C GLN A 116 -3.46 7.36 9.92
N VAL A 117 -2.98 6.51 9.02
CA VAL A 117 -3.50 5.15 8.84
C VAL A 117 -2.35 4.15 8.87
N GLY A 118 -2.69 2.88 8.99
CA GLY A 118 -1.71 1.81 8.94
C GLY A 118 -1.30 1.45 7.52
N ILE A 119 -0.30 0.61 7.41
CA ILE A 119 0.21 0.11 6.14
C ILE A 119 0.11 -1.42 6.10
N LEU A 120 -0.30 -1.94 4.95
CA LEU A 120 -0.26 -3.36 4.63
C LEU A 120 1.00 -3.63 3.83
N THR A 121 1.98 -4.25 4.45
CA THR A 121 3.27 -4.52 3.82
C THR A 121 3.81 -5.89 4.23
N LYS A 122 4.54 -6.52 3.31
CA LYS A 122 5.35 -7.69 3.60
C LYS A 122 6.78 -7.31 3.98
N ASP A 123 7.15 -6.04 3.83
CA ASP A 123 8.52 -5.57 4.02
C ASP A 123 8.90 -5.60 5.49
N LYS A 124 9.88 -6.43 5.82
CA LYS A 124 10.33 -6.61 7.19
C LYS A 124 10.98 -5.35 7.75
N ILE A 125 11.70 -4.59 6.92
CA ILE A 125 12.36 -3.36 7.36
C ILE A 125 11.30 -2.34 7.79
N ILE A 126 10.23 -2.20 7.02
CA ILE A 126 9.13 -1.30 7.37
C ILE A 126 8.43 -1.80 8.65
N ASN A 127 8.13 -3.09 8.73
CA ASN A 127 7.49 -3.69 9.92
C ASN A 127 8.31 -3.46 11.19
N ASP A 128 9.62 -3.59 11.10
CA ASP A 128 10.52 -3.51 12.24
C ASP A 128 10.94 -2.07 12.57
N SER A 129 10.69 -1.12 11.70
CA SER A 129 11.15 0.27 11.86
C SER A 129 10.50 1.00 13.03
N GLY A 130 9.26 0.66 13.36
CA GLY A 130 8.49 1.39 14.36
C GLY A 130 8.05 2.77 13.90
N GLU A 131 8.24 3.14 12.63
CA GLU A 131 7.99 4.48 12.11
C GLU A 131 6.61 4.64 11.48
N VAL A 132 5.82 3.56 11.42
CA VAL A 132 4.47 3.57 10.86
C VAL A 132 3.62 2.50 11.56
N GLU A 133 2.32 2.74 11.63
CA GLU A 133 1.39 1.75 12.14
C GLU A 133 1.26 0.59 11.13
N ILE A 134 1.32 -0.64 11.63
CA ILE A 134 1.17 -1.84 10.82
C ILE A 134 -0.22 -2.43 11.04
N VAL A 135 -0.89 -2.69 9.96
CA VAL A 135 -2.24 -3.28 10.00
C VAL A 135 -2.19 -4.79 10.18
#